data_8033b2c049bab039c3f938589b2cf790
#
_entry.id   8033b2c049bab039c3f938589b2cf790
#
_cell.length_a   1.000
_cell.length_b   1.000
_cell.length_c   1.000
_cell.angle_alpha   90.00
_cell.angle_beta   90.00
_cell.angle_gamma   90.00
#
_symmetry.space_group_name_H-M   'P 1'
#
loop_
_entity.id
_entity.type
_entity.pdbx_description
1 polymer ?
#
loop_
_entity_poly.entity_id
_entity_poly.type
_entity_poly.pdbx_seq_one_letter_code
_entity_poly.pdbx_strand_id
1 'polypeptide(L)'
;MKTEPSEVSAQAAARAPARRAGSKRKLLIVALALAAAPAFAADLLQVYRDALGYDAQFASAKSAWEAGQEKLPQGRAGLLPVISASANTTWNEVDFSRRVPGAANVDTSYNTNGYQLTLTQPLFRWQNYEQYGQSKLAVAQADALFSQAKQDLILRVSQAYFEVLLAQANLETSQMQKTAIGEQLEAAKRNFEV
;
A
#
# COMPACT_ATOMS: atom_id res chain seq x y z
N MET A 1 69.59 -68.37 -23.04
CA MET A 1 69.32 -69.65 -23.66
C MET A 1 67.87 -69.67 -23.98
N LYS A 2 67.57 -69.54 -25.28
CA LYS A 2 66.43 -70.23 -25.97
C LYS A 2 65.07 -69.99 -25.36
N THR A 3 64.03 -69.69 -26.06
CA THR A 3 63.67 -69.54 -27.47
C THR A 3 62.22 -68.99 -27.48
N GLU A 4 61.99 -68.15 -28.45
CA GLU A 4 60.65 -67.93 -29.06
C GLU A 4 59.99 -69.23 -29.54
N PRO A 5 58.80 -69.24 -30.15
CA PRO A 5 57.90 -68.16 -30.62
C PRO A 5 56.40 -68.58 -30.67
N SER A 6 55.65 -67.66 -31.34
CA SER A 6 54.45 -67.92 -32.24
C SER A 6 53.10 -68.16 -31.53
N GLU A 7 51.99 -67.77 -31.96
CA GLU A 7 51.41 -67.20 -33.19
C GLU A 7 49.97 -66.79 -32.85
N VAL A 8 49.54 -65.68 -33.37
CA VAL A 8 48.43 -65.43 -34.28
C VAL A 8 47.17 -66.27 -34.04
N SER A 9 46.12 -65.58 -33.68
CA SER A 9 44.90 -65.70 -34.46
C SER A 9 43.90 -64.59 -34.18
N ALA A 10 43.51 -63.94 -35.21
CA ALA A 10 42.46 -62.93 -35.30
C ALA A 10 41.07 -63.52 -34.96
N GLN A 11 40.31 -62.75 -34.21
CA GLN A 11 38.84 -62.78 -34.32
C GLN A 11 38.24 -61.40 -34.18
N ALA A 12 37.87 -60.90 -35.33
CA ALA A 12 36.98 -59.76 -35.47
C ALA A 12 35.59 -60.18 -34.94
N ALA A 13 35.17 -59.56 -33.83
CA ALA A 13 33.78 -59.67 -33.38
C ALA A 13 33.13 -58.31 -33.50
N ALA A 14 32.14 -58.24 -34.32
CA ALA A 14 31.29 -57.14 -34.72
C ALA A 14 30.80 -56.35 -33.51
N ARG A 15 31.10 -55.05 -33.45
CA ARG A 15 30.45 -54.06 -32.57
C ARG A 15 29.07 -53.75 -33.14
N ALA A 16 28.02 -54.28 -32.54
CA ALA A 16 26.65 -53.81 -32.71
C ALA A 16 26.50 -52.36 -32.23
N PRO A 17 25.77 -51.49 -32.93
CA PRO A 17 25.57 -50.13 -32.49
C PRO A 17 24.63 -50.09 -31.27
N ALA A 18 25.13 -49.63 -30.15
CA ALA A 18 24.33 -49.36 -28.95
C ALA A 18 23.19 -48.37 -29.30
N ARG A 19 21.97 -48.85 -29.23
CA ARG A 19 20.73 -48.08 -29.42
C ARG A 19 20.75 -46.88 -28.46
N ARG A 20 20.78 -45.64 -29.00
CA ARG A 20 20.58 -44.37 -28.30
C ARG A 20 19.14 -44.25 -27.84
N ALA A 21 18.72 -45.02 -26.83
CA ALA A 21 17.41 -44.93 -26.19
C ALA A 21 17.36 -43.84 -25.05
N GLY A 22 18.51 -43.26 -24.70
CA GLY A 22 18.61 -42.30 -23.58
C GLY A 22 18.21 -40.85 -23.90
N SER A 23 18.23 -40.44 -25.18
CA SER A 23 17.97 -39.03 -25.53
C SER A 23 16.46 -38.69 -25.54
N LYS A 24 15.61 -39.63 -25.96
CA LYS A 24 14.16 -39.40 -25.99
C LYS A 24 13.54 -39.33 -24.58
N ARG A 25 14.06 -40.11 -23.63
CA ARG A 25 13.63 -40.04 -22.22
C ARG A 25 14.06 -38.74 -21.54
N LYS A 26 15.24 -38.22 -21.84
CA LYS A 26 15.72 -36.94 -21.34
C LYS A 26 14.93 -35.76 -21.92
N LEU A 27 14.57 -35.83 -23.20
CA LEU A 27 13.70 -34.83 -23.86
C LEU A 27 12.28 -34.84 -23.29
N LEU A 28 11.73 -35.99 -22.93
CA LEU A 28 10.41 -36.12 -22.32
C LEU A 28 10.38 -35.58 -20.90
N ILE A 29 11.42 -35.77 -20.11
CA ILE A 29 11.55 -35.22 -18.75
C ILE A 29 11.71 -33.70 -18.81
N VAL A 30 12.48 -33.14 -19.75
CA VAL A 30 12.63 -31.72 -19.98
C VAL A 30 11.31 -31.09 -20.47
N ALA A 31 10.57 -31.76 -21.36
CA ALA A 31 9.26 -31.27 -21.79
C ALA A 31 8.20 -31.29 -20.68
N LEU A 32 8.25 -32.28 -19.77
CA LEU A 32 7.35 -32.37 -18.63
C LEU A 32 7.71 -31.33 -17.55
N ALA A 33 8.99 -30.97 -17.39
CA ALA A 33 9.44 -29.90 -16.48
C ALA A 33 9.08 -28.49 -17.01
N LEU A 34 9.03 -28.29 -18.34
CA LEU A 34 8.56 -27.03 -18.93
C LEU A 34 7.03 -26.89 -18.92
N ALA A 35 6.28 -27.99 -18.77
CA ALA A 35 4.83 -27.96 -18.66
C ALA A 35 4.32 -27.65 -17.24
N ALA A 36 5.19 -27.59 -16.24
CA ALA A 36 4.91 -27.02 -14.93
C ALA A 36 4.91 -25.48 -15.05
N ALA A 37 3.94 -24.92 -15.81
CA ALA A 37 3.61 -23.51 -15.69
C ALA A 37 3.31 -23.27 -14.21
N PRO A 38 3.94 -22.28 -13.54
CA PRO A 38 3.55 -21.93 -12.19
C PRO A 38 2.07 -21.59 -12.25
N ALA A 39 1.24 -22.41 -11.63
CA ALA A 39 -0.11 -22.02 -11.31
C ALA A 39 0.06 -20.77 -10.43
N PHE A 40 -0.16 -19.59 -10.99
CA PHE A 40 -0.28 -18.35 -10.25
C PHE A 40 -1.55 -18.44 -9.39
N ALA A 41 -1.55 -19.33 -8.40
CA ALA A 41 -2.38 -19.15 -7.25
C ALA A 41 -1.84 -17.90 -6.59
N ALA A 42 -2.57 -16.79 -6.68
CA ALA A 42 -2.20 -15.57 -5.98
C ALA A 42 -2.02 -15.95 -4.50
N ASP A 43 -0.77 -15.97 -4.03
CA ASP A 43 -0.48 -16.28 -2.65
C ASP A 43 -1.06 -15.18 -1.75
N LEU A 44 -1.65 -15.55 -0.64
CA LEU A 44 -2.20 -14.60 0.35
C LEU A 44 -1.19 -13.50 0.68
N LEU A 45 0.10 -13.84 0.78
CA LEU A 45 1.16 -12.87 1.05
C LEU A 45 1.33 -11.88 -0.11
N GLN A 46 1.17 -12.32 -1.36
CA GLN A 46 1.21 -11.44 -2.52
C GLN A 46 0.03 -10.47 -2.49
N VAL A 47 -1.19 -10.98 -2.27
CA VAL A 47 -2.41 -10.15 -2.17
C VAL A 47 -2.28 -9.13 -1.04
N TYR A 48 -1.72 -9.51 0.09
CA TYR A 48 -1.45 -8.58 1.20
C TYR A 48 -0.46 -7.48 0.82
N ARG A 49 0.63 -7.82 0.12
CA ARG A 49 1.60 -6.81 -0.36
C ARG A 49 0.98 -5.83 -1.34
N ASP A 50 0.13 -6.32 -2.22
CA ASP A 50 -0.58 -5.48 -3.17
C ASP A 50 -1.58 -4.58 -2.43
N ALA A 51 -2.30 -5.09 -1.43
CA ALA A 51 -3.22 -4.33 -0.61
C ALA A 51 -2.53 -3.18 0.16
N LEU A 52 -1.28 -3.35 0.63
CA LEU A 52 -0.51 -2.28 1.25
C LEU A 52 -0.34 -1.04 0.34
N GLY A 53 -0.32 -1.25 -0.99
CA GLY A 53 -0.18 -0.18 -1.98
C GLY A 53 -1.49 0.41 -2.48
N TYR A 54 -2.58 -0.37 -2.45
CA TYR A 54 -3.83 -0.01 -3.12
C TYR A 54 -5.04 0.15 -2.20
N ASP A 55 -4.97 -0.32 -0.94
CA ASP A 55 -6.09 -0.19 0.00
C ASP A 55 -6.26 1.27 0.44
N ALA A 56 -7.38 1.89 0.05
CA ALA A 56 -7.68 3.29 0.33
C ALA A 56 -7.87 3.55 1.84
N GLN A 57 -8.40 2.59 2.58
CA GLN A 57 -8.61 2.73 4.03
C GLN A 57 -7.26 2.71 4.77
N PHE A 58 -6.35 1.84 4.36
CA PHE A 58 -5.00 1.80 4.89
C PHE A 58 -4.21 3.08 4.54
N ALA A 59 -4.33 3.58 3.30
CA ALA A 59 -3.72 4.84 2.89
C ALA A 59 -4.25 6.03 3.72
N SER A 60 -5.56 6.07 3.98
CA SER A 60 -6.16 7.07 4.86
C SER A 60 -5.62 6.99 6.30
N ALA A 61 -5.52 5.77 6.85
CA ALA A 61 -4.96 5.58 8.20
C ALA A 61 -3.48 5.99 8.28
N LYS A 62 -2.71 5.75 7.21
CA LYS A 62 -1.33 6.20 7.10
C LYS A 62 -1.23 7.73 7.09
N SER A 63 -2.06 8.42 6.30
CA SER A 63 -2.09 9.88 6.27
C SER A 63 -2.54 10.48 7.59
N ALA A 64 -3.49 9.84 8.30
CA ALA A 64 -3.90 10.26 9.64
C ALA A 64 -2.77 10.07 10.66
N TRP A 65 -1.99 9.00 10.55
CA TRP A 65 -0.81 8.78 11.37
C TRP A 65 0.26 9.83 11.10
N GLU A 66 0.58 10.13 9.84
CA GLU A 66 1.52 11.18 9.45
C GLU A 66 1.10 12.55 10.02
N ALA A 67 -0.19 12.91 9.91
CA ALA A 67 -0.74 14.11 10.53
C ALA A 67 -0.65 14.08 12.06
N GLY A 68 -0.76 12.90 12.67
CA GLY A 68 -0.56 12.68 14.10
C GLY A 68 0.87 12.97 14.56
N GLN A 69 1.88 12.63 13.75
CA GLN A 69 3.29 12.89 14.05
C GLN A 69 3.58 14.40 14.13
N GLU A 70 2.87 15.23 13.35
CA GLU A 70 3.00 16.69 13.36
C GLU A 70 2.50 17.37 14.66
N LYS A 71 1.81 16.62 15.54
CA LYS A 71 1.41 17.14 16.86
C LYS A 71 2.60 17.46 17.75
N LEU A 72 3.72 16.71 17.61
CA LEU A 72 4.92 16.95 18.40
C LEU A 72 5.61 18.28 18.06
N PRO A 73 5.94 18.60 16.79
CA PRO A 73 6.48 19.89 16.44
C PRO A 73 5.51 21.04 16.77
N GLN A 74 4.18 20.86 16.61
CA GLN A 74 3.18 21.85 17.01
C GLN A 74 3.21 22.13 18.52
N GLY A 75 3.26 21.09 19.36
CA GLY A 75 3.38 21.24 20.81
C GLY A 75 4.69 21.91 21.21
N ARG A 76 5.79 21.62 20.52
CA ARG A 76 7.08 22.25 20.73
C ARG A 76 7.08 23.72 20.32
N ALA A 77 6.32 24.10 19.28
CA ALA A 77 6.25 25.48 18.80
C ALA A 77 5.79 26.47 19.89
N GLY A 78 4.93 26.02 20.82
CA GLY A 78 4.51 26.83 21.95
C GLY A 78 5.63 27.22 22.95
N LEU A 79 6.80 26.56 22.86
CA LEU A 79 7.98 26.83 23.66
C LEU A 79 9.02 27.69 22.93
N LEU A 80 8.84 27.91 21.62
CA LEU A 80 9.76 28.63 20.76
C LEU A 80 9.35 30.13 20.63
N PRO A 81 10.29 31.00 20.20
CA PRO A 81 9.97 32.37 19.86
C PRO A 81 9.07 32.44 18.61
N VAL A 82 8.09 33.33 18.66
CA VAL A 82 7.20 33.62 17.53
C VAL A 82 7.53 35.00 16.99
N ILE A 83 7.80 35.07 15.70
CA ILE A 83 7.99 36.29 14.93
C ILE A 83 6.73 36.53 14.12
N SER A 84 6.10 37.70 14.32
CA SER A 84 4.95 38.12 13.53
C SER A 84 5.24 39.44 12.84
N ALA A 85 4.85 39.56 11.57
CA ALA A 85 4.88 40.80 10.80
C ALA A 85 3.46 41.18 10.44
N SER A 86 3.09 42.43 10.62
CA SER A 86 1.80 42.98 10.22
C SER A 86 2.00 44.28 9.47
N ALA A 87 1.14 44.52 8.50
CA ALA A 87 1.07 45.76 7.74
C ALA A 87 -0.40 46.18 7.67
N ASN A 88 -0.69 47.43 7.90
CA ASN A 88 -2.03 47.98 7.78
C ASN A 88 -1.98 49.31 7.00
N THR A 89 -3.05 49.56 6.26
CA THR A 89 -3.32 50.85 5.63
C THR A 89 -4.73 51.26 6.01
N THR A 90 -4.88 52.51 6.43
CA THR A 90 -6.15 53.06 6.89
C THR A 90 -6.40 54.39 6.16
N TRP A 91 -7.51 54.45 5.45
CA TRP A 91 -8.01 55.66 4.82
C TRP A 91 -8.85 56.39 5.86
N ASN A 92 -8.42 57.63 6.24
CA ASN A 92 -9.09 58.47 7.20
C ASN A 92 -9.74 59.62 6.45
N GLU A 93 -11.01 59.85 6.71
CA GLU A 93 -11.77 61.02 6.28
C GLU A 93 -12.29 61.68 7.53
N VAL A 94 -11.93 62.97 7.72
CA VAL A 94 -12.24 63.71 8.91
C VAL A 94 -12.91 65.03 8.51
N ASP A 95 -14.17 65.15 8.88
CA ASP A 95 -14.98 66.36 8.73
C ASP A 95 -14.98 67.17 10.05
N PHE A 96 -14.35 68.34 10.02
CA PHE A 96 -14.42 69.26 11.11
C PHE A 96 -15.45 70.37 10.85
N SER A 97 -16.60 70.28 11.53
CA SER A 97 -17.57 71.35 11.55
C SER A 97 -17.34 72.25 12.80
N ARG A 98 -16.94 73.50 12.58
CA ARG A 98 -16.75 74.47 13.65
C ARG A 98 -18.07 75.11 13.98
N ARG A 99 -18.46 75.10 15.27
CA ARG A 99 -19.68 75.76 15.78
C ARG A 99 -19.58 77.30 15.90
N VAL A 100 -18.61 77.95 15.21
CA VAL A 100 -18.44 79.40 15.26
C VAL A 100 -19.03 79.96 13.95
N PRO A 101 -19.99 80.90 14.03
CA PRO A 101 -20.56 81.54 12.84
C PRO A 101 -19.47 82.17 11.97
N GLY A 102 -19.40 81.77 10.71
CA GLY A 102 -18.40 82.24 9.75
C GLY A 102 -17.11 81.45 9.66
N ALA A 103 -16.92 80.38 10.42
CA ALA A 103 -15.77 79.48 10.29
C ALA A 103 -16.02 78.45 9.20
N ALA A 104 -15.07 78.31 8.29
CA ALA A 104 -15.14 77.27 7.24
C ALA A 104 -15.00 75.85 7.83
N ASN A 105 -15.81 74.92 7.35
CA ASN A 105 -15.59 73.48 7.63
C ASN A 105 -14.29 73.05 6.94
N VAL A 106 -13.56 72.17 7.56
CA VAL A 106 -12.32 71.60 7.04
C VAL A 106 -12.50 70.12 6.84
N ASP A 107 -12.57 69.70 5.62
CA ASP A 107 -12.58 68.27 5.21
C ASP A 107 -11.15 67.84 4.90
N THR A 108 -10.67 66.86 5.55
CA THR A 108 -9.31 66.35 5.34
C THR A 108 -9.36 64.85 5.17
N SER A 109 -8.85 64.32 4.03
CA SER A 109 -8.64 62.92 3.80
C SER A 109 -7.13 62.60 3.79
N TYR A 110 -6.73 61.60 4.51
CA TYR A 110 -5.34 61.17 4.53
C TYR A 110 -5.25 59.64 4.72
N ASN A 111 -4.19 59.06 4.17
CA ASN A 111 -3.90 57.61 4.36
C ASN A 111 -2.81 57.46 5.42
N THR A 112 -3.03 56.50 6.34
CA THR A 112 -2.04 56.13 7.37
C THR A 112 -1.59 54.72 7.08
N ASN A 113 -0.28 54.51 6.95
CA ASN A 113 0.34 53.20 6.78
C ASN A 113 1.12 52.84 8.04
N GLY A 114 0.93 51.62 8.50
CA GLY A 114 1.66 51.07 9.65
C GLY A 114 2.32 49.73 9.27
N TYR A 115 3.56 49.56 9.73
CA TYR A 115 4.30 48.30 9.63
C TYR A 115 4.80 47.92 11.01
N GLN A 116 4.58 46.66 11.42
CA GLN A 116 4.98 46.19 12.73
C GLN A 116 5.65 44.84 12.60
N LEU A 117 6.81 44.69 13.26
CA LEU A 117 7.49 43.40 13.46
C LEU A 117 7.56 43.13 14.96
N THR A 118 7.01 42.01 15.38
CA THR A 118 6.95 41.64 16.81
C THR A 118 7.61 40.29 17.01
N LEU A 119 8.54 40.21 17.98
CA LEU A 119 9.14 38.99 18.49
C LEU A 119 8.58 38.71 19.88
N THR A 120 7.93 37.56 20.06
CA THR A 120 7.40 37.12 21.36
C THR A 120 8.05 35.82 21.77
N GLN A 121 8.74 35.83 22.93
CA GLN A 121 9.36 34.62 23.51
C GLN A 121 8.70 34.33 24.86
N PRO A 122 7.96 33.24 25.04
CA PRO A 122 7.53 32.82 26.35
C PRO A 122 8.73 32.31 27.16
N LEU A 123 9.04 32.99 28.27
CA LEU A 123 10.15 32.58 29.15
C LEU A 123 9.74 31.43 30.07
N PHE A 124 8.54 31.53 30.66
CA PHE A 124 7.96 30.47 31.47
C PHE A 124 6.45 30.46 31.32
N ARG A 125 5.92 29.36 30.82
CA ARG A 125 4.49 29.09 30.72
C ARG A 125 4.23 27.62 31.01
N TRP A 126 3.73 27.33 32.22
CA TRP A 126 3.42 25.95 32.63
C TRP A 126 2.47 25.26 31.64
N GLN A 127 1.45 25.97 31.18
CA GLN A 127 0.49 25.49 30.19
C GLN A 127 1.15 24.98 28.89
N ASN A 128 2.14 25.69 28.37
CA ASN A 128 2.84 25.29 27.14
C ASN A 128 3.67 24.00 27.36
N TYR A 129 4.19 23.84 28.59
CA TYR A 129 4.94 22.66 28.98
C TYR A 129 4.03 21.43 29.05
N GLU A 130 2.85 21.56 29.66
CA GLU A 130 1.83 20.51 29.70
C GLU A 130 1.29 20.19 28.32
N GLN A 131 1.09 21.18 27.46
CA GLN A 131 0.66 20.97 26.07
C GLN A 131 1.70 20.22 25.25
N TYR A 132 2.99 20.47 25.49
CA TYR A 132 4.07 19.66 24.90
C TYR A 132 4.03 18.22 25.42
N GLY A 133 3.74 18.00 26.69
CA GLY A 133 3.50 16.68 27.28
C GLY A 133 2.34 15.96 26.60
N GLN A 134 1.20 16.65 26.44
CA GLN A 134 0.02 16.13 25.74
C GLN A 134 0.31 15.77 24.28
N SER A 135 1.11 16.58 23.58
CA SER A 135 1.45 16.31 22.18
C SER A 135 2.27 15.01 22.01
N LYS A 136 3.12 14.64 22.97
CA LYS A 136 3.81 13.34 23.00
C LYS A 136 2.83 12.18 23.11
N LEU A 137 1.82 12.33 23.98
CA LEU A 137 0.78 11.31 24.16
C LEU A 137 -0.11 11.20 22.92
N ALA A 138 -0.39 12.32 22.23
CA ALA A 138 -1.13 12.32 20.97
C ALA A 138 -0.38 11.60 19.86
N VAL A 139 0.96 11.72 19.78
CA VAL A 139 1.79 10.94 18.86
C VAL A 139 1.71 9.45 19.20
N ALA A 140 1.86 9.07 20.47
CA ALA A 140 1.75 7.69 20.89
C ALA A 140 0.37 7.07 20.59
N GLN A 141 -0.69 7.87 20.72
CA GLN A 141 -2.04 7.47 20.31
C GLN A 141 -2.13 7.23 18.78
N ALA A 142 -1.55 8.12 17.98
CA ALA A 142 -1.52 7.95 16.52
C ALA A 142 -0.75 6.68 16.10
N ASP A 143 0.36 6.37 16.78
CA ASP A 143 1.13 5.15 16.56
C ASP A 143 0.30 3.88 16.87
N ALA A 144 -0.46 3.90 17.97
CA ALA A 144 -1.32 2.79 18.37
C ALA A 144 -2.47 2.58 17.35
N LEU A 145 -3.13 3.66 16.92
CA LEU A 145 -4.19 3.60 15.91
C LEU A 145 -3.67 3.10 14.55
N PHE A 146 -2.48 3.50 14.16
CA PHE A 146 -1.86 2.99 12.93
C PHE A 146 -1.49 1.51 13.05
N SER A 147 -1.03 1.05 14.22
CA SER A 147 -0.78 -0.36 14.48
C SER A 147 -2.07 -1.19 14.40
N GLN A 148 -3.18 -0.66 14.91
CA GLN A 148 -4.50 -1.27 14.74
C GLN A 148 -4.89 -1.34 13.26
N ALA A 149 -4.74 -0.26 12.50
CA ALA A 149 -5.07 -0.25 11.07
C ALA A 149 -4.27 -1.29 10.26
N LYS A 150 -3.02 -1.57 10.62
CA LYS A 150 -2.23 -2.67 10.04
C LYS A 150 -2.84 -4.04 10.31
N GLN A 151 -3.30 -4.28 11.54
CA GLN A 151 -3.96 -5.55 11.92
C GLN A 151 -5.31 -5.70 11.19
N ASP A 152 -6.09 -4.63 11.12
CA ASP A 152 -7.37 -4.61 10.42
C ASP A 152 -7.20 -4.89 8.91
N LEU A 153 -6.11 -4.38 8.30
CA LEU A 153 -5.80 -4.70 6.90
C LEU A 153 -5.54 -6.20 6.72
N ILE A 154 -4.73 -6.81 7.60
CA ILE A 154 -4.44 -8.25 7.54
C ILE A 154 -5.74 -9.05 7.61
N LEU A 155 -6.62 -8.69 8.53
CA LEU A 155 -7.91 -9.38 8.73
C LEU A 155 -8.80 -9.25 7.48
N ARG A 156 -8.97 -8.03 6.96
CA ARG A 156 -9.80 -7.78 5.76
C ARG A 156 -9.28 -8.51 4.53
N VAL A 157 -7.95 -8.45 4.30
CA VAL A 157 -7.33 -9.14 3.17
C VAL A 157 -7.51 -10.65 3.29
N SER A 158 -7.31 -11.22 4.48
CA SER A 158 -7.49 -12.65 4.71
C SER A 158 -8.93 -13.08 4.49
N GLN A 159 -9.90 -12.32 5.01
CA GLN A 159 -11.33 -12.60 4.79
C GLN A 159 -11.69 -12.57 3.32
N ALA A 160 -11.34 -11.50 2.61
CA ALA A 160 -11.63 -11.37 1.18
C ALA A 160 -10.97 -12.49 0.35
N TYR A 161 -9.75 -12.87 0.69
CA TYR A 161 -9.04 -13.96 0.03
C TYR A 161 -9.78 -15.30 0.18
N PHE A 162 -10.18 -15.65 1.41
CA PHE A 162 -10.91 -16.90 1.64
C PHE A 162 -12.33 -16.87 1.08
N GLU A 163 -13.00 -15.71 1.04
CA GLU A 163 -14.28 -15.56 0.38
C GLU A 163 -14.19 -15.83 -1.13
N VAL A 164 -13.14 -15.34 -1.79
CA VAL A 164 -12.91 -15.64 -3.21
C VAL A 164 -12.64 -17.13 -3.43
N LEU A 165 -11.82 -17.77 -2.59
CA LEU A 165 -11.56 -19.20 -2.69
C LEU A 165 -12.83 -20.03 -2.49
N LEU A 166 -13.66 -19.65 -1.52
CA LEU A 166 -14.94 -20.30 -1.27
C LEU A 166 -15.89 -20.14 -2.46
N ALA A 167 -15.95 -18.94 -3.03
CA ALA A 167 -16.78 -18.69 -4.22
C ALA A 167 -16.31 -19.51 -5.42
N GLN A 168 -14.99 -19.65 -5.62
CA GLN A 168 -14.43 -20.50 -6.67
C GLN A 168 -14.77 -21.98 -6.48
N ALA A 169 -14.62 -22.52 -5.27
CA ALA A 169 -14.97 -23.91 -4.94
C ALA A 169 -16.48 -24.18 -5.14
N ASN A 170 -17.34 -23.22 -4.75
CA ASN A 170 -18.77 -23.32 -4.97
C ASN A 170 -19.13 -23.30 -6.47
N LEU A 171 -18.45 -22.46 -7.26
CA LEU A 171 -18.64 -22.43 -8.71
C LEU A 171 -18.25 -23.77 -9.35
N GLU A 172 -17.09 -24.31 -9.01
CA GLU A 172 -16.64 -25.61 -9.49
C GLU A 172 -17.63 -26.73 -9.14
N THR A 173 -18.07 -26.77 -7.87
CA THR A 173 -19.08 -27.75 -7.41
C THR A 173 -20.38 -27.61 -8.20
N SER A 174 -20.85 -26.40 -8.42
CA SER A 174 -22.09 -26.14 -9.18
C SER A 174 -21.94 -26.55 -10.66
N GLN A 175 -20.77 -26.36 -11.25
CA GLN A 175 -20.48 -26.82 -12.61
C GLN A 175 -20.47 -28.35 -12.71
N MET A 176 -19.87 -29.04 -11.75
CA MET A 176 -19.89 -30.50 -11.68
C MET A 176 -21.31 -31.03 -11.50
N GLN A 177 -22.12 -30.43 -10.62
CA GLN A 177 -23.53 -30.79 -10.43
C GLN A 177 -24.34 -30.59 -11.71
N LYS A 178 -24.17 -29.46 -12.41
CA LYS A 178 -24.82 -29.20 -13.70
C LYS A 178 -24.49 -30.27 -14.72
N THR A 179 -23.23 -30.67 -14.82
CA THR A 179 -22.78 -31.73 -15.74
C THR A 179 -23.43 -33.06 -15.38
N ALA A 180 -23.39 -33.46 -14.10
CA ALA A 180 -23.98 -34.71 -13.64
C ALA A 180 -25.49 -34.79 -13.89
N ILE A 181 -26.23 -33.71 -13.60
CA ILE A 181 -27.66 -33.61 -13.86
C ILE A 181 -27.94 -33.66 -15.37
N GLY A 182 -27.10 -33.02 -16.20
CA GLY A 182 -27.19 -33.08 -17.66
C GLY A 182 -27.03 -34.52 -18.19
N GLU A 183 -26.05 -35.25 -17.70
CA GLU A 183 -25.83 -36.67 -18.07
C GLU A 183 -27.00 -37.56 -17.63
N GLN A 184 -27.56 -37.34 -16.43
CA GLN A 184 -28.74 -38.05 -15.96
C GLN A 184 -29.97 -37.76 -16.83
N LEU A 185 -30.16 -36.50 -17.24
CA LEU A 185 -31.25 -36.12 -18.12
C LEU A 185 -31.14 -36.83 -19.50
N GLU A 186 -29.94 -36.85 -20.10
CA GLU A 186 -29.70 -37.54 -21.36
C GLU A 186 -29.85 -39.05 -21.23
N ALA A 187 -29.46 -39.64 -20.12
CA ALA A 187 -29.72 -41.07 -19.85
C ALA A 187 -31.22 -41.36 -19.70
N ALA A 188 -31.95 -40.50 -19.01
CA ALA A 188 -33.42 -40.64 -18.85
C ALA A 188 -34.13 -40.51 -20.22
N LYS A 189 -33.77 -39.54 -21.04
CA LYS A 189 -34.35 -39.38 -22.40
C LYS A 189 -34.15 -40.64 -23.25
N ARG A 190 -32.94 -41.18 -23.27
CA ARG A 190 -32.63 -42.44 -24.02
C ARG A 190 -33.45 -43.62 -23.53
N ASN A 191 -33.74 -43.70 -22.23
CA ASN A 191 -34.59 -44.78 -21.67
C ASN A 191 -36.06 -44.61 -21.99
N PHE A 192 -36.53 -43.40 -22.32
CA PHE A 192 -37.93 -43.14 -22.72
C PHE A 192 -38.14 -43.29 -24.22
N GLU A 193 -37.11 -43.24 -25.07
CA GLU A 193 -37.17 -43.40 -26.51
C GLU A 193 -37.11 -44.87 -26.95
N VAL A 194 -36.93 -45.81 -26.02
CA VAL A 194 -37.00 -47.27 -26.24
C VAL A 194 -38.31 -47.84 -25.73
#